data_eeb20561531b54b456df2ba77f603ca0
#
_entry.id   eeb20561531b54b456df2ba77f603ca0
#
_cell.length_a   1.000
_cell.length_b   1.000
_cell.length_c   1.000
_cell.angle_alpha   90.00
_cell.angle_beta   90.00
_cell.angle_gamma   90.00
#
_symmetry.space_group_name_H-M   'P 1'
#
loop_
_entity.id
_entity.type
_entity.pdbx_description
1 polymer ?
#
loop_
_entity_poly.entity_id
_entity_poly.type
_entity_poly.pdbx_seq_one_letter_code
_entity_poly.pdbx_strand_id
1 'polypeptide(L)'
;MKIRSYILAAGLLASGLAFTGCSSVLEETDRQGYTPEYFKTEKGVQAGITSLYANLRYYWGNGYWLIATEEGTDEYTYGHGGNGNDYPIDMTEQILNPSNCRADVLWNVAFSDINTASGVIENGSAAGIAESLLSEARFFRALDYFELVQTFGVPPDFF
;
A
#
# COMPACT_ATOMS: atom_id res chain seq x y z
N MET A 1 -49.51 41.73 9.88
CA MET A 1 -48.08 41.62 10.27
C MET A 1 -47.71 40.34 11.06
N LYS A 2 -48.61 39.77 11.82
CA LYS A 2 -48.28 38.58 12.70
C LYS A 2 -48.10 37.26 11.92
N ILE A 3 -48.80 37.01 10.82
CA ILE A 3 -48.69 35.74 10.05
C ILE A 3 -47.32 35.58 9.38
N ARG A 4 -46.72 36.66 8.88
CA ARG A 4 -45.37 36.61 8.27
C ARG A 4 -44.26 36.23 9.27
N SER A 5 -44.41 36.68 10.53
CA SER A 5 -43.47 36.29 11.58
C SER A 5 -43.56 34.81 11.95
N TYR A 6 -44.72 34.20 11.94
CA TYR A 6 -44.90 32.77 12.20
C TYR A 6 -44.35 31.88 11.07
N ILE A 7 -44.47 32.32 9.83
CA ILE A 7 -43.93 31.61 8.68
C ILE A 7 -42.41 31.63 8.69
N LEU A 8 -41.80 32.77 9.03
CA LEU A 8 -40.34 32.89 9.19
C LEU A 8 -39.80 32.03 10.37
N ALA A 9 -40.51 32.02 11.50
CA ALA A 9 -40.14 31.19 12.64
C ALA A 9 -40.28 29.69 12.35
N ALA A 10 -41.32 29.26 11.65
CA ALA A 10 -41.47 27.86 11.24
C ALA A 10 -40.43 27.43 10.21
N GLY A 11 -40.04 28.32 9.30
CA GLY A 11 -38.95 28.05 8.32
C GLY A 11 -37.56 27.86 9.00
N LEU A 12 -37.28 28.68 10.02
CA LEU A 12 -36.02 28.55 10.80
C LEU A 12 -35.99 27.29 11.66
N LEU A 13 -37.11 26.85 12.22
CA LEU A 13 -37.22 25.60 12.96
C LEU A 13 -37.09 24.37 12.04
N ALA A 14 -37.65 24.40 10.84
CA ALA A 14 -37.53 23.32 9.86
C ALA A 14 -36.09 23.17 9.30
N SER A 15 -35.35 24.27 9.12
CA SER A 15 -33.98 24.23 8.68
C SER A 15 -33.00 23.67 9.74
N GLY A 16 -33.33 23.86 11.02
CA GLY A 16 -32.51 23.30 12.12
C GLY A 16 -32.57 21.77 12.24
N LEU A 17 -33.67 21.15 11.79
CA LEU A 17 -33.85 19.70 11.81
C LEU A 17 -33.16 18.96 10.65
N ALA A 18 -32.74 19.67 9.60
CA ALA A 18 -32.07 19.09 8.43
C ALA A 18 -30.57 18.78 8.67
N PHE A 19 -29.98 19.22 9.78
CA PHE A 19 -28.57 19.00 10.12
C PHE A 19 -28.30 17.79 11.03
N THR A 20 -29.33 17.01 11.38
CA THR A 20 -29.11 15.72 12.04
C THR A 20 -28.67 14.70 10.99
N GLY A 21 -27.45 14.87 10.48
CA GLY A 21 -26.80 13.84 9.66
C GLY A 21 -26.65 12.57 10.47
N CYS A 22 -27.09 11.43 9.93
CA CYS A 22 -26.88 10.14 10.55
C CYS A 22 -25.37 9.89 10.64
N SER A 23 -24.76 10.10 11.81
CA SER A 23 -23.34 9.79 12.07
C SER A 23 -23.03 8.33 11.77
N SER A 24 -23.99 7.42 11.96
CA SER A 24 -23.84 5.98 11.68
C SER A 24 -23.64 5.63 10.21
N VAL A 25 -24.00 6.52 9.26
CA VAL A 25 -23.72 6.32 7.82
C VAL A 25 -22.25 6.59 7.49
N LEU A 26 -21.57 7.36 8.32
CA LEU A 26 -20.16 7.71 8.18
C LEU A 26 -19.24 6.80 9.01
N GLU A 27 -19.80 5.89 9.82
CA GLU A 27 -19.02 4.87 10.49
C GLU A 27 -18.58 3.82 9.47
N GLU A 28 -17.34 3.93 9.05
CA GLU A 28 -16.68 2.97 8.17
C GLU A 28 -16.51 1.65 8.93
N THR A 29 -17.35 0.68 8.61
CA THR A 29 -17.15 -0.70 9.07
C THR A 29 -16.21 -1.35 8.07
N ASP A 30 -14.98 -1.55 8.49
CA ASP A 30 -13.96 -2.24 7.71
C ASP A 30 -14.40 -3.69 7.46
N ARG A 31 -14.87 -3.96 6.23
CA ARG A 31 -15.45 -5.27 5.86
C ARG A 31 -14.45 -6.20 5.18
N GLN A 32 -13.28 -5.72 4.81
CA GLN A 32 -12.32 -6.47 3.99
C GLN A 32 -10.85 -6.20 4.32
N GLY A 33 -10.53 -5.46 5.37
CA GLY A 33 -9.16 -5.12 5.74
C GLY A 33 -8.64 -5.92 6.93
N TYR A 34 -7.33 -6.05 7.03
CA TYR A 34 -6.69 -6.46 8.27
C TYR A 34 -6.76 -5.29 9.24
N THR A 35 -7.71 -5.36 10.18
CA THR A 35 -7.81 -4.33 11.22
C THR A 35 -6.66 -4.46 12.22
N PRO A 36 -6.25 -3.36 12.91
CA PRO A 36 -5.27 -3.43 13.99
C PRO A 36 -5.62 -4.49 15.06
N GLU A 37 -6.91 -4.65 15.36
CA GLU A 37 -7.38 -5.64 16.32
C GLU A 37 -7.13 -7.09 15.86
N TYR A 38 -7.18 -7.35 14.56
CA TYR A 38 -6.88 -8.66 14.02
C TYR A 38 -5.43 -9.06 14.25
N PHE A 39 -4.50 -8.14 14.11
CA PHE A 39 -3.07 -8.37 14.36
C PHE A 39 -2.70 -8.52 15.86
N LYS A 40 -3.64 -8.30 16.76
CA LYS A 40 -3.46 -8.64 18.19
C LYS A 40 -3.64 -10.13 18.48
N THR A 41 -4.00 -10.91 17.49
CA THR A 41 -4.16 -12.37 17.61
C THR A 41 -3.03 -13.08 16.86
N GLU A 42 -2.60 -14.25 17.38
CA GLU A 42 -1.58 -15.08 16.71
C GLU A 42 -2.02 -15.46 15.29
N LYS A 43 -3.29 -15.80 15.11
CA LYS A 43 -3.86 -16.10 13.80
C LYS A 43 -3.79 -14.92 12.84
N GLY A 44 -4.04 -13.72 13.30
CA GLY A 44 -3.94 -12.49 12.52
C GLY A 44 -2.50 -12.18 12.12
N VAL A 45 -1.57 -12.32 13.07
CA VAL A 45 -0.13 -12.18 12.80
C VAL A 45 0.33 -13.19 11.76
N GLN A 46 -0.04 -14.47 11.91
CA GLN A 46 0.29 -15.53 10.95
C GLN A 46 -0.31 -15.25 9.55
N ALA A 47 -1.54 -14.75 9.49
CA ALA A 47 -2.16 -14.38 8.23
C ALA A 47 -1.44 -13.19 7.55
N GLY A 48 -1.05 -12.18 8.33
CA GLY A 48 -0.23 -11.06 7.83
C GLY A 48 1.11 -11.54 7.27
N ILE A 49 1.84 -12.37 8.00
CA ILE A 49 3.10 -12.96 7.54
C ILE A 49 2.89 -13.79 6.27
N THR A 50 1.83 -14.59 6.21
CA THR A 50 1.50 -15.39 5.03
C THR A 50 1.25 -14.50 3.79
N SER A 51 0.63 -13.33 3.96
CA SER A 51 0.45 -12.39 2.85
C SER A 51 1.77 -11.81 2.36
N LEU A 52 2.73 -11.54 3.24
CA LEU A 52 4.07 -11.09 2.87
C LEU A 52 4.80 -12.16 2.03
N TYR A 53 4.74 -13.43 2.43
CA TYR A 53 5.25 -14.53 1.62
C TYR A 53 4.54 -14.66 0.26
N ALA A 54 3.23 -14.45 0.21
CA ALA A 54 2.47 -14.53 -1.03
C ALA A 54 2.87 -13.43 -2.03
N ASN A 55 3.18 -12.25 -1.53
CA ASN A 55 3.58 -11.09 -2.34
C ASN A 55 4.97 -11.25 -2.97
N LEU A 56 5.85 -12.09 -2.41
CA LEU A 56 7.10 -12.46 -3.08
C LEU A 56 6.88 -13.04 -4.48
N ARG A 57 5.79 -13.74 -4.71
CA ARG A 57 5.46 -14.27 -6.06
C ARG A 57 5.11 -13.17 -7.05
N TYR A 58 4.48 -12.12 -6.55
CA TYR A 58 4.10 -10.99 -7.38
C TYR A 58 5.33 -10.22 -7.85
N TYR A 59 6.33 -10.19 -7.03
CA TYR A 59 7.55 -9.44 -7.19
C TYR A 59 8.67 -10.28 -7.82
N TRP A 60 9.12 -11.32 -7.13
CA TRP A 60 10.23 -12.18 -7.56
C TRP A 60 9.83 -13.27 -8.56
N GLY A 61 8.58 -13.68 -8.55
CA GLY A 61 8.04 -14.70 -9.45
C GLY A 61 7.52 -14.18 -10.77
N ASN A 62 7.66 -12.90 -11.05
CA ASN A 62 7.15 -12.24 -12.24
C ASN A 62 8.28 -11.56 -13.02
N GLY A 63 8.14 -11.48 -14.34
CA GLY A 63 9.10 -10.80 -15.22
C GLY A 63 9.32 -9.31 -14.90
N TYR A 64 8.43 -8.68 -14.15
CA TYR A 64 8.57 -7.27 -13.75
C TYR A 64 9.83 -6.99 -12.92
N TRP A 65 10.25 -7.93 -12.09
CA TRP A 65 11.51 -7.82 -11.36
C TRP A 65 12.69 -7.71 -12.32
N LEU A 66 12.80 -8.65 -13.26
CA LEU A 66 13.90 -8.66 -14.23
C LEU A 66 13.90 -7.39 -15.10
N ILE A 67 12.71 -6.92 -15.51
CA ILE A 67 12.58 -5.68 -16.28
C ILE A 67 13.02 -4.47 -15.46
N ALA A 68 12.64 -4.39 -14.19
CA ALA A 68 12.94 -3.24 -13.35
C ALA A 68 14.41 -3.17 -12.88
N THR A 69 15.10 -4.32 -12.79
CA THR A 69 16.43 -4.38 -12.17
C THR A 69 17.55 -4.79 -13.13
N GLU A 70 17.26 -5.58 -14.15
CA GLU A 70 18.27 -6.19 -15.00
C GLU A 70 18.23 -5.69 -16.45
N GLU A 71 17.07 -5.22 -16.93
CA GLU A 71 16.97 -4.73 -18.30
C GLU A 71 17.78 -3.44 -18.48
N GLY A 72 18.50 -3.36 -19.58
CA GLY A 72 19.38 -2.23 -19.89
C GLY A 72 20.80 -2.39 -19.31
N THR A 73 21.13 -3.53 -18.72
CA THR A 73 22.49 -3.88 -18.33
C THR A 73 23.25 -4.49 -19.52
N ASP A 74 24.56 -4.70 -19.36
CA ASP A 74 25.41 -5.38 -20.36
C ASP A 74 25.10 -6.87 -20.52
N GLU A 75 24.37 -7.46 -19.59
CA GLU A 75 24.00 -8.88 -19.59
C GLU A 75 22.56 -9.16 -20.01
N TYR A 76 21.65 -8.16 -19.91
CA TYR A 76 20.24 -8.35 -20.13
C TYR A 76 19.61 -7.23 -20.97
N THR A 77 19.04 -7.61 -22.10
CA THR A 77 18.34 -6.71 -23.02
C THR A 77 16.94 -7.22 -23.34
N TYR A 78 16.09 -6.32 -23.78
CA TYR A 78 14.73 -6.64 -24.18
C TYR A 78 14.69 -7.59 -25.37
N GLY A 79 13.90 -8.68 -25.23
CA GLY A 79 13.72 -9.67 -26.30
C GLY A 79 12.86 -9.14 -27.45
N HIS A 80 13.32 -9.34 -28.68
CA HIS A 80 12.54 -8.99 -29.86
C HIS A 80 11.22 -9.79 -29.93
N GLY A 81 10.09 -9.09 -29.99
CA GLY A 81 8.77 -9.70 -30.10
C GLY A 81 7.95 -9.81 -28.81
N GLY A 82 8.41 -9.17 -27.73
CA GLY A 82 7.60 -9.00 -26.52
C GLY A 82 6.31 -8.21 -26.75
N ASN A 83 5.34 -8.37 -25.88
CA ASN A 83 4.11 -7.58 -25.91
C ASN A 83 4.48 -6.10 -25.74
N GLY A 84 3.94 -5.23 -26.60
CA GLY A 84 4.28 -3.80 -26.66
C GLY A 84 3.97 -2.96 -25.41
N ASN A 85 3.72 -3.62 -24.27
CA ASN A 85 3.57 -3.00 -22.95
C ASN A 85 4.85 -3.05 -22.11
N ASP A 86 5.84 -3.84 -22.53
CA ASP A 86 7.14 -3.91 -21.89
C ASP A 86 8.08 -3.03 -22.74
N TYR A 87 8.28 -1.82 -22.30
CA TYR A 87 9.13 -0.87 -23.02
C TYR A 87 10.59 -1.26 -22.82
N PRO A 88 11.35 -1.30 -23.91
CA PRO A 88 12.79 -1.50 -23.82
C PRO A 88 13.44 -0.30 -23.10
N ILE A 89 13.77 -0.49 -21.84
CA ILE A 89 14.47 0.49 -21.01
C ILE A 89 15.84 0.80 -21.61
N ASP A 90 16.42 -0.19 -22.29
CA ASP A 90 17.73 -0.11 -22.93
C ASP A 90 17.75 0.65 -24.26
N MET A 91 16.60 0.89 -24.89
CA MET A 91 16.60 1.47 -26.23
C MET A 91 16.68 2.98 -26.28
N THR A 92 16.15 3.68 -25.31
CA THR A 92 16.33 5.14 -25.21
C THR A 92 16.00 5.64 -23.80
N GLU A 93 16.94 6.36 -23.21
CA GLU A 93 16.72 7.13 -21.98
C GLU A 93 15.52 8.10 -22.07
N GLN A 94 15.11 8.43 -23.29
CA GLN A 94 13.98 9.32 -23.57
C GLN A 94 12.61 8.66 -23.38
N ILE A 95 12.54 7.33 -23.39
CA ILE A 95 11.30 6.58 -23.21
C ILE A 95 11.09 6.25 -21.74
N LEU A 96 12.17 6.08 -20.97
CA LEU A 96 12.09 5.79 -19.55
C LEU A 96 11.62 7.03 -18.79
N ASN A 97 10.48 6.90 -18.15
CA ASN A 97 9.93 7.94 -17.27
C ASN A 97 9.16 7.27 -16.11
N PRO A 98 8.85 8.03 -15.05
CA PRO A 98 8.16 7.47 -13.87
C PRO A 98 6.82 6.79 -14.15
N SER A 99 6.20 7.05 -15.30
CA SER A 99 4.90 6.50 -15.65
C SER A 99 4.97 5.20 -16.46
N ASN A 100 6.12 4.86 -17.01
CA ASN A 100 6.29 3.66 -17.84
C ASN A 100 7.42 2.74 -17.39
N CYS A 101 8.13 3.08 -16.32
CA CYS A 101 9.05 2.16 -15.68
C CYS A 101 8.26 1.10 -14.91
N ARG A 102 8.58 -0.16 -15.08
CA ARG A 102 7.95 -1.27 -14.33
C ARG A 102 8.27 -1.26 -12.84
N ALA A 103 9.09 -0.33 -12.41
CA ALA A 103 9.40 -0.06 -11.01
C ALA A 103 8.19 0.44 -10.19
N ASP A 104 7.12 0.91 -10.83
CA ASP A 104 5.86 1.25 -10.16
C ASP A 104 5.22 0.05 -9.44
N VAL A 105 5.31 -1.14 -10.03
CA VAL A 105 4.85 -2.39 -9.41
C VAL A 105 5.63 -2.66 -8.13
N LEU A 106 6.97 -2.52 -8.18
CA LEU A 106 7.83 -2.64 -7.01
C LEU A 106 7.44 -1.67 -5.92
N TRP A 107 7.31 -0.40 -6.26
CA TRP A 107 6.94 0.65 -5.32
C TRP A 107 5.64 0.32 -4.58
N ASN A 108 4.60 -0.01 -5.32
CA ASN A 108 3.29 -0.29 -4.76
C ASN A 108 3.27 -1.55 -3.87
N VAL A 109 3.91 -2.62 -4.30
CA VAL A 109 3.97 -3.88 -3.54
C VAL A 109 4.80 -3.69 -2.27
N ALA A 110 6.01 -3.13 -2.38
CA ALA A 110 6.89 -2.94 -1.24
C ALA A 110 6.28 -2.05 -0.16
N PHE A 111 5.64 -0.92 -0.52
CA PHE A 111 4.97 -0.09 0.48
C PHE A 111 3.73 -0.74 1.08
N SER A 112 2.98 -1.55 0.32
CA SER A 112 1.88 -2.35 0.86
C SER A 112 2.38 -3.35 1.89
N ASP A 113 3.50 -4.03 1.60
CA ASP A 113 4.11 -5.02 2.49
C ASP A 113 4.73 -4.38 3.72
N ILE A 114 5.43 -3.26 3.58
CA ILE A 114 5.95 -2.46 4.70
C ILE A 114 4.82 -2.05 5.65
N ASN A 115 3.68 -1.62 5.11
CA ASN A 115 2.52 -1.25 5.91
C ASN A 115 1.94 -2.46 6.66
N THR A 116 1.76 -3.58 5.98
CA THR A 116 1.29 -4.84 6.57
C THR A 116 2.26 -5.33 7.66
N ALA A 117 3.55 -5.38 7.35
CA ALA A 117 4.59 -5.81 8.31
C ALA A 117 4.64 -4.88 9.53
N SER A 118 4.51 -3.57 9.33
CA SER A 118 4.48 -2.60 10.44
C SER A 118 3.26 -2.80 11.33
N GLY A 119 2.08 -3.02 10.74
CA GLY A 119 0.86 -3.33 11.49
C GLY A 119 0.98 -4.63 12.30
N VAL A 120 1.55 -5.68 11.71
CA VAL A 120 1.84 -6.95 12.40
C VAL A 120 2.79 -6.75 13.57
N ILE A 121 3.91 -6.04 13.36
CA ILE A 121 4.93 -5.81 14.39
C ILE A 121 4.34 -4.99 15.54
N GLU A 122 3.69 -3.87 15.25
CA GLU A 122 3.19 -2.94 16.25
C GLU A 122 2.10 -3.59 17.12
N ASN A 123 1.06 -4.14 16.49
CA ASN A 123 -0.08 -4.69 17.21
C ASN A 123 0.24 -6.05 17.84
N GLY A 124 1.04 -6.88 17.17
CA GLY A 124 1.49 -8.16 17.71
C GLY A 124 2.40 -7.98 18.93
N SER A 125 3.33 -7.03 18.90
CA SER A 125 4.17 -6.70 20.07
C SER A 125 3.34 -6.21 21.25
N ALA A 126 2.38 -5.32 21.00
CA ALA A 126 1.48 -4.80 22.04
C ALA A 126 0.61 -5.91 22.67
N ALA A 127 0.28 -6.96 21.91
CA ALA A 127 -0.49 -8.11 22.37
C ALA A 127 0.36 -9.23 22.98
N GLY A 128 1.70 -9.10 23.00
CA GLY A 128 2.61 -10.12 23.54
C GLY A 128 2.77 -11.35 22.67
N ILE A 129 2.56 -11.23 21.35
CA ILE A 129 2.78 -12.32 20.40
C ILE A 129 4.28 -12.70 20.38
N ALA A 130 4.54 -13.99 20.17
CA ALA A 130 5.89 -14.55 20.19
C ALA A 130 6.85 -13.81 19.25
N GLU A 131 8.01 -13.44 19.77
CA GLU A 131 9.05 -12.69 19.05
C GLU A 131 9.54 -13.41 17.79
N SER A 132 9.51 -14.75 17.78
CA SER A 132 9.87 -15.55 16.61
C SER A 132 9.00 -15.24 15.39
N LEU A 133 7.67 -15.08 15.59
CA LEU A 133 6.75 -14.69 14.51
C LEU A 133 6.96 -13.23 14.09
N LEU A 134 7.14 -12.34 15.05
CA LEU A 134 7.37 -10.92 14.76
C LEU A 134 8.69 -10.67 14.02
N SER A 135 9.67 -11.54 14.21
CA SER A 135 10.95 -11.48 13.50
C SER A 135 10.81 -11.72 12.00
N GLU A 136 9.88 -12.58 11.58
CA GLU A 136 9.60 -12.78 10.16
C GLU A 136 9.04 -11.49 9.53
N ALA A 137 8.09 -10.83 10.19
CA ALA A 137 7.56 -9.57 9.70
C ALA A 137 8.64 -8.46 9.63
N ARG A 138 9.57 -8.42 10.60
CA ARG A 138 10.71 -7.50 10.55
C ARG A 138 11.66 -7.80 9.39
N PHE A 139 11.89 -9.08 9.11
CA PHE A 139 12.69 -9.48 7.96
C PHE A 139 12.08 -8.97 6.65
N PHE A 140 10.79 -9.20 6.42
CA PHE A 140 10.12 -8.71 5.20
C PHE A 140 10.16 -7.19 5.09
N ARG A 141 9.86 -6.49 6.17
CA ARG A 141 9.96 -5.03 6.18
C ARG A 141 11.35 -4.52 5.81
N ALA A 142 12.38 -5.16 6.32
CA ALA A 142 13.76 -4.82 6.00
C ALA A 142 14.12 -5.14 4.54
N LEU A 143 13.64 -6.28 4.03
CA LEU A 143 13.81 -6.68 2.64
C LEU A 143 13.17 -5.64 1.69
N ASP A 144 11.93 -5.25 1.94
CA ASP A 144 11.22 -4.28 1.10
C ASP A 144 11.91 -2.92 1.09
N TYR A 145 12.36 -2.42 2.24
CA TYR A 145 13.16 -1.20 2.28
C TYR A 145 14.48 -1.33 1.53
N PHE A 146 15.14 -2.46 1.63
CA PHE A 146 16.38 -2.72 0.91
C PHE A 146 16.16 -2.66 -0.61
N GLU A 147 15.11 -3.31 -1.11
CA GLU A 147 14.73 -3.30 -2.52
C GLU A 147 14.40 -1.89 -3.01
N LEU A 148 13.63 -1.14 -2.22
CA LEU A 148 13.31 0.25 -2.54
C LEU A 148 14.56 1.12 -2.66
N VAL A 149 15.50 0.97 -1.72
CA VAL A 149 16.76 1.74 -1.75
C VAL A 149 17.63 1.36 -2.93
N GLN A 150 17.72 0.07 -3.27
CA GLN A 150 18.48 -0.39 -4.43
C GLN A 150 17.91 0.15 -5.74
N THR A 151 16.59 0.17 -5.87
CA THR A 151 15.93 0.54 -7.13
C THR A 151 15.76 2.06 -7.28
N PHE A 152 15.42 2.77 -6.21
CA PHE A 152 15.08 4.20 -6.27
C PHE A 152 16.15 5.10 -5.64
N GLY A 153 17.15 4.52 -5.00
CA GLY A 153 18.14 5.29 -4.26
C GLY A 153 17.64 5.76 -2.89
N VAL A 154 18.50 6.47 -2.18
CA VAL A 154 18.20 7.08 -0.89
C VAL A 154 17.72 8.51 -1.11
N PRO A 155 16.63 8.96 -0.47
CA PRO A 155 16.21 10.35 -0.56
C PRO A 155 17.35 11.31 -0.19
N PRO A 156 17.51 12.44 -0.91
CA PRO A 156 18.63 13.37 -0.69
C PRO A 156 18.77 13.92 0.73
N ASP A 157 17.68 13.92 1.49
CA ASP A 157 17.62 14.46 2.85
C ASP A 157 18.06 13.47 3.93
N PHE A 158 18.56 12.31 3.54
CA PHE A 158 19.02 11.26 4.47
C PHE A 158 20.53 11.30 4.78
N PHE A 159 21.28 12.29 4.20
CA PHE A 159 22.71 12.46 4.43
C PHE A 159 23.02 13.84 5.00
#